data_e8073e65b067f3aeb2d8282459187d2b
#
_entry.id   e8073e65b067f3aeb2d8282459187d2b
#
_cell.length_a   1.000
_cell.length_b   1.000
_cell.length_c   1.000
_cell.angle_alpha   90.00
_cell.angle_beta   90.00
_cell.angle_gamma   90.00
#
_symmetry.space_group_name_H-M   'P 1'
#
loop_
_entity.id
_entity.type
_entity.pdbx_description
1 polymer ?
#
loop_
_entity_poly.entity_id
_entity_poly.type
_entity_poly.pdbx_seq_one_letter_code
_entity_poly.pdbx_strand_id
1 'polypeptide(L)'
;MHTSNSVIKFADDTTVVGLIINNNETAYREEVKALGVWCQEYNLSLNVNKTKEMIVDFRKQQREHPPIHIDGTVVEKVESFKFLGAHITDKLKWSNHTDSMMKKAQQCLFNLRRMKKFGLSPKTLTNFYRCTIKSILLGCITAWYGKWSAYNRKTLLRVVRSAQRITRGRLSALQNTYTIRCHKAKKIFKDINHPSHCLFTPLPSRWQAKARTKCHKTVCVAPCFYKQRHCSVPSD
;
A
#
# COMPACT_ATOMS: atom_id res chain seq x y z
N MET A 1 4.51 19.67 20.60
CA MET A 1 3.62 18.58 20.11
C MET A 1 4.43 17.69 19.19
N HIS A 2 4.86 16.54 19.65
CA HIS A 2 5.48 15.55 18.78
C HIS A 2 4.38 14.60 18.30
N THR A 3 3.70 14.96 17.22
CA THR A 3 2.79 14.04 16.55
C THR A 3 3.61 12.96 15.85
N SER A 4 3.94 11.91 16.60
CA SER A 4 4.62 10.73 16.05
C SER A 4 3.67 9.84 15.23
N ASN A 5 2.36 10.12 15.26
CA ASN A 5 1.32 9.33 14.64
C ASN A 5 0.77 10.00 13.39
N SER A 6 0.32 9.19 12.44
CA SER A 6 -0.37 9.64 11.23
C SER A 6 -1.63 8.83 11.01
N VAL A 7 -2.75 9.49 10.77
CA VAL A 7 -4.02 8.85 10.41
C VAL A 7 -4.25 9.03 8.92
N ILE A 8 -4.46 7.93 8.21
CA ILE A 8 -4.71 7.90 6.78
C ILE A 8 -6.11 7.36 6.55
N LYS A 9 -6.97 8.16 5.92
CA LYS A 9 -8.35 7.78 5.58
C LYS A 9 -8.48 7.56 4.08
N PHE A 10 -9.18 6.49 3.70
CA PHE A 10 -9.56 6.21 2.33
C PHE A 10 -10.95 5.54 2.33
N ALA A 11 -11.97 6.30 1.96
CA ALA A 11 -13.38 5.92 2.10
C ALA A 11 -13.70 5.50 3.55
N ASP A 12 -14.18 4.29 3.75
CA ASP A 12 -14.47 3.67 5.06
C ASP A 12 -13.22 3.06 5.73
N ASP A 13 -12.10 2.98 5.02
CA ASP A 13 -10.84 2.46 5.57
C ASP A 13 -10.07 3.57 6.29
N THR A 14 -9.69 3.34 7.54
CA THR A 14 -8.79 4.20 8.29
C THR A 14 -7.56 3.42 8.74
N THR A 15 -6.40 4.03 8.60
CA THR A 15 -5.13 3.43 9.01
C THR A 15 -4.41 4.38 9.96
N VAL A 16 -4.08 3.89 11.14
CA VAL A 16 -3.23 4.60 12.10
C VAL A 16 -1.81 4.09 11.96
N VAL A 17 -0.88 5.00 11.73
CA VAL A 17 0.56 4.71 11.64
C VAL A 17 1.25 5.40 12.80
N GLY A 18 1.79 4.63 13.74
CA GLY A 18 2.53 5.13 14.89
C GLY A 18 4.02 4.80 14.80
N LEU A 19 4.85 5.74 15.23
CA LEU A 19 6.28 5.55 15.36
C LEU A 19 6.63 5.31 16.84
N ILE A 20 7.04 4.09 17.16
CA ILE A 20 7.43 3.71 18.50
C ILE A 20 8.92 4.01 18.70
N ILE A 21 9.24 4.87 19.65
CA ILE A 21 10.61 5.25 20.03
C ILE A 21 10.83 4.81 21.47
N ASN A 22 11.97 4.20 21.77
CA ASN A 22 12.34 3.74 23.12
C ASN A 22 11.29 2.81 23.76
N ASN A 23 10.61 1.99 22.94
CA ASN A 23 9.52 1.09 23.35
C ASN A 23 8.28 1.80 23.96
N ASN A 24 8.13 3.07 23.77
CA ASN A 24 6.96 3.79 24.24
C ASN A 24 5.86 3.73 23.16
N GLU A 25 4.81 2.96 23.42
CA GLU A 25 3.63 2.75 22.57
C GLU A 25 2.45 3.64 22.98
N THR A 26 2.60 4.42 24.04
CA THR A 26 1.49 5.16 24.66
C THR A 26 0.76 6.04 23.66
N ALA A 27 1.49 6.88 22.93
CA ALA A 27 0.90 7.78 21.94
C ALA A 27 0.14 7.05 20.82
N TYR A 28 0.65 5.90 20.39
CA TYR A 28 -0.02 5.07 19.36
C TYR A 28 -1.31 4.46 19.90
N ARG A 29 -1.28 3.93 21.14
CA ARG A 29 -2.43 3.32 21.79
C ARG A 29 -3.52 4.34 22.11
N GLU A 30 -3.12 5.54 22.52
CA GLU A 30 -4.04 6.66 22.74
C GLU A 30 -4.74 7.08 21.45
N GLU A 31 -4.02 7.13 20.32
CA GLU A 31 -4.61 7.44 19.01
C GLU A 31 -5.65 6.40 18.58
N VAL A 32 -5.36 5.11 18.81
CA VAL A 32 -6.31 4.03 18.50
C VAL A 32 -7.55 4.12 19.37
N LYS A 33 -7.40 4.45 20.67
CA LYS A 33 -8.53 4.69 21.58
C LYS A 33 -9.36 5.90 21.16
N ALA A 34 -8.69 7.02 20.85
CA ALA A 34 -9.36 8.24 20.36
C ALA A 34 -10.17 7.99 19.10
N LEU A 35 -9.66 7.16 18.18
CA LEU A 35 -10.39 6.74 17.00
C LEU A 35 -11.66 5.94 17.36
N GLY A 36 -11.58 5.06 18.35
CA GLY A 36 -12.74 4.31 18.85
C GLY A 36 -13.82 5.23 19.41
N VAL A 37 -13.44 6.18 20.27
CA VAL A 37 -14.34 7.20 20.84
C VAL A 37 -14.99 8.03 19.73
N TRP A 38 -14.17 8.52 18.78
CA TRP A 38 -14.68 9.28 17.65
C TRP A 38 -15.72 8.48 16.83
N CYS A 39 -15.50 7.20 16.61
CA CYS A 39 -16.48 6.36 15.92
C CYS A 39 -17.80 6.26 16.68
N GLN A 40 -17.74 6.12 18.01
CA GLN A 40 -18.95 6.06 18.85
C GLN A 40 -19.73 7.37 18.81
N GLU A 41 -19.07 8.53 18.87
CA GLU A 41 -19.68 9.85 18.77
C GLU A 41 -20.44 10.05 17.45
N TYR A 42 -19.94 9.47 16.36
CA TYR A 42 -20.57 9.57 15.03
C TYR A 42 -21.45 8.35 14.67
N ASN A 43 -21.88 7.57 15.65
CA ASN A 43 -22.70 6.36 15.45
C ASN A 43 -22.07 5.34 14.46
N LEU A 44 -20.75 5.30 14.42
CA LEU A 44 -19.97 4.31 13.67
C LEU A 44 -19.47 3.24 14.65
N SER A 45 -19.29 2.03 14.15
CA SER A 45 -18.59 0.98 14.91
C SER A 45 -17.37 0.48 14.16
N LEU A 46 -16.26 0.32 14.86
CA LEU A 46 -15.08 -0.30 14.29
C LEU A 46 -15.34 -1.80 14.07
N ASN A 47 -15.00 -2.29 12.89
CA ASN A 47 -15.10 -3.71 12.60
C ASN A 47 -13.82 -4.41 13.06
N VAL A 48 -13.80 -4.86 14.33
CA VAL A 48 -12.62 -5.46 14.95
C VAL A 48 -12.15 -6.70 14.19
N ASN A 49 -13.06 -7.51 13.65
CA ASN A 49 -12.71 -8.72 12.89
C ASN A 49 -11.94 -8.42 11.60
N LYS A 50 -12.15 -7.25 11.01
CA LYS A 50 -11.42 -6.79 9.82
C LYS A 50 -10.23 -5.92 10.18
N THR A 51 -10.18 -5.39 11.40
CA THR A 51 -9.06 -4.58 11.87
C THR A 51 -7.85 -5.48 12.13
N LYS A 52 -6.69 -5.04 11.68
CA LYS A 52 -5.43 -5.77 11.81
C LYS A 52 -4.36 -4.86 12.39
N GLU A 53 -3.47 -5.42 13.18
CA GLU A 53 -2.26 -4.74 13.63
C GLU A 53 -1.05 -5.35 12.94
N MET A 54 -0.16 -4.52 12.40
CA MET A 54 1.11 -4.98 11.87
C MET A 54 2.24 -4.15 12.49
N ILE A 55 3.22 -4.83 13.04
CA ILE A 55 4.38 -4.22 13.67
C ILE A 55 5.59 -4.41 12.75
N VAL A 56 6.20 -3.30 12.34
CA VAL A 56 7.44 -3.30 11.56
C VAL A 56 8.59 -2.99 12.51
N ASP A 57 9.31 -4.02 12.93
CA ASP A 57 10.45 -3.89 13.83
C ASP A 57 11.78 -4.05 13.06
N PHE A 58 12.59 -2.99 13.08
CA PHE A 58 13.90 -2.97 12.41
C PHE A 58 15.05 -3.40 13.33
N ARG A 59 14.76 -3.79 14.57
CA ARG A 59 15.76 -4.26 15.53
C ARG A 59 16.16 -5.70 15.24
N LYS A 60 17.36 -6.08 15.69
CA LYS A 60 17.83 -7.47 15.57
C LYS A 60 17.07 -8.41 16.50
N GLN A 61 16.74 -7.97 17.71
CA GLN A 61 15.94 -8.69 18.67
C GLN A 61 14.53 -8.10 18.67
N GLN A 62 13.57 -8.89 18.22
CA GLN A 62 12.16 -8.53 18.27
C GLN A 62 11.65 -8.67 19.70
N ARG A 63 10.82 -7.73 20.15
CA ARG A 63 10.13 -7.82 21.43
C ARG A 63 8.68 -8.21 21.23
N GLU A 64 8.12 -8.82 22.25
CA GLU A 64 6.68 -8.96 22.34
C GLU A 64 6.05 -7.61 22.63
N HIS A 65 5.01 -7.30 21.89
CA HIS A 65 4.19 -6.11 22.07
C HIS A 65 2.83 -6.57 22.61
N PRO A 66 2.32 -5.94 23.68
CA PRO A 66 1.03 -6.30 24.23
C PRO A 66 -0.08 -6.06 23.19
N PRO A 67 -1.12 -6.90 23.15
CA PRO A 67 -2.19 -6.78 22.16
C PRO A 67 -2.96 -5.47 22.32
N ILE A 68 -3.52 -4.99 21.22
CA ILE A 68 -4.48 -3.88 21.23
C ILE A 68 -5.87 -4.45 21.38
N HIS A 69 -6.69 -3.77 22.21
CA HIS A 69 -8.09 -4.10 22.40
C HIS A 69 -8.96 -2.95 21.86
N ILE A 70 -9.98 -3.31 21.11
CA ILE A 70 -11.03 -2.40 20.65
C ILE A 70 -12.36 -2.99 21.09
N ASP A 71 -13.15 -2.25 21.85
CA ASP A 71 -14.42 -2.70 22.43
C ASP A 71 -14.30 -4.07 23.16
N GLY A 72 -13.22 -4.23 23.93
CA GLY A 72 -12.94 -5.45 24.69
C GLY A 72 -12.42 -6.63 23.84
N THR A 73 -12.39 -6.51 22.52
CA THR A 73 -11.92 -7.56 21.61
C THR A 73 -10.47 -7.33 21.20
N VAL A 74 -9.67 -8.39 21.21
CA VAL A 74 -8.27 -8.35 20.78
C VAL A 74 -8.18 -8.15 19.28
N VAL A 75 -7.36 -7.18 18.84
CA VAL A 75 -7.05 -6.97 17.43
C VAL A 75 -6.02 -8.00 16.97
N GLU A 76 -6.29 -8.65 15.85
CA GLU A 76 -5.39 -9.66 15.27
C GLU A 76 -4.08 -9.02 14.79
N LYS A 77 -2.96 -9.53 15.31
CA LYS A 77 -1.62 -9.17 14.85
C LYS A 77 -1.24 -10.01 13.64
N VAL A 78 -0.82 -9.34 12.56
CA VAL A 78 -0.50 -9.99 11.29
C VAL A 78 0.91 -9.65 10.82
N GLU A 79 1.57 -10.58 10.13
CA GLU A 79 2.88 -10.37 9.48
C GLU A 79 2.75 -9.65 8.12
N SER A 80 1.57 -9.67 7.53
CA SER A 80 1.31 -9.00 6.26
C SER A 80 -0.17 -8.67 6.09
N PHE A 81 -0.47 -7.60 5.38
CA PHE A 81 -1.83 -7.25 5.01
C PHE A 81 -1.87 -6.53 3.67
N LYS A 82 -3.08 -6.40 3.12
CA LYS A 82 -3.31 -5.72 1.87
C LYS A 82 -3.80 -4.30 2.14
N PHE A 83 -2.97 -3.30 1.85
CA PHE A 83 -3.26 -1.89 2.00
C PHE A 83 -3.50 -1.26 0.62
N LEU A 84 -4.70 -0.77 0.35
CA LEU A 84 -5.10 -0.12 -0.91
C LEU A 84 -4.60 -0.88 -2.16
N GLY A 85 -4.71 -2.21 -2.13
CA GLY A 85 -4.30 -3.08 -3.22
C GLY A 85 -2.82 -3.52 -3.21
N ALA A 86 -1.98 -2.93 -2.36
CA ALA A 86 -0.60 -3.35 -2.18
C ALA A 86 -0.45 -4.31 -1.00
N HIS A 87 0.29 -5.41 -1.18
CA HIS A 87 0.67 -6.28 -0.07
C HIS A 87 1.88 -5.69 0.65
N ILE A 88 1.71 -5.38 1.92
CA ILE A 88 2.77 -4.89 2.81
C ILE A 88 3.09 -5.99 3.81
N THR A 89 4.36 -6.19 4.12
CA THR A 89 4.83 -7.17 5.11
C THR A 89 5.58 -6.45 6.25
N ASP A 90 5.63 -7.07 7.42
CA ASP A 90 6.39 -6.63 8.59
C ASP A 90 7.87 -6.33 8.30
N LYS A 91 8.45 -7.06 7.34
CA LYS A 91 9.85 -6.87 6.87
C LYS A 91 9.96 -5.90 5.70
N LEU A 92 8.86 -5.25 5.28
CA LEU A 92 8.77 -4.36 4.12
C LEU A 92 9.38 -4.97 2.83
N LYS A 93 9.22 -6.28 2.66
CA LYS A 93 9.63 -7.00 1.45
C LYS A 93 8.50 -6.96 0.43
N TRP A 94 8.83 -6.67 -0.81
CA TRP A 94 7.85 -6.54 -1.89
C TRP A 94 7.64 -7.84 -2.68
N SER A 95 8.25 -8.97 -2.26
CA SER A 95 8.12 -10.27 -2.95
C SER A 95 6.66 -10.68 -3.11
N ASN A 96 5.91 -10.77 -2.01
CA ASN A 96 4.52 -11.22 -2.01
C ASN A 96 3.63 -10.33 -2.90
N HIS A 97 3.84 -9.01 -2.86
CA HIS A 97 3.12 -8.08 -3.72
C HIS A 97 3.46 -8.33 -5.20
N THR A 98 4.74 -8.41 -5.53
CA THR A 98 5.19 -8.58 -6.91
C THR A 98 4.77 -9.91 -7.50
N ASP A 99 4.80 -10.99 -6.72
CA ASP A 99 4.37 -12.32 -7.15
C ASP A 99 2.85 -12.36 -7.40
N SER A 100 2.05 -11.78 -6.52
CA SER A 100 0.60 -11.65 -6.68
C SER A 100 0.27 -10.83 -7.94
N MET A 101 0.94 -9.69 -8.12
CA MET A 101 0.78 -8.82 -9.27
C MET A 101 1.15 -9.52 -10.58
N MET A 102 2.25 -10.28 -10.57
CA MET A 102 2.70 -11.05 -11.75
C MET A 102 1.73 -12.17 -12.11
N LYS A 103 1.19 -12.90 -11.13
CA LYS A 103 0.13 -13.92 -11.36
C LYS A 103 -1.09 -13.30 -12.04
N LYS A 104 -1.58 -12.15 -11.55
CA LYS A 104 -2.71 -11.43 -12.15
C LYS A 104 -2.41 -10.96 -13.57
N ALA A 105 -1.22 -10.40 -13.79
CA ALA A 105 -0.81 -9.92 -15.11
C ALA A 105 -0.71 -11.10 -16.14
N GLN A 106 -0.23 -12.27 -15.72
CA GLN A 106 -0.19 -13.47 -16.55
C GLN A 106 -1.60 -13.99 -16.89
N GLN A 107 -2.53 -13.95 -15.93
CA GLN A 107 -3.92 -14.32 -16.18
C GLN A 107 -4.57 -13.37 -17.19
N CYS A 108 -4.36 -12.06 -17.04
CA CYS A 108 -4.85 -11.08 -18.03
C CYS A 108 -4.16 -11.26 -19.40
N LEU A 109 -2.89 -11.67 -19.44
CA LEU A 109 -2.19 -11.98 -20.68
C LEU A 109 -2.78 -13.21 -21.39
N PHE A 110 -3.23 -14.21 -20.63
CA PHE A 110 -3.98 -15.35 -21.18
C PHE A 110 -5.28 -14.90 -21.84
N ASN A 111 -6.06 -14.04 -21.15
CA ASN A 111 -7.29 -13.47 -21.70
C ASN A 111 -7.01 -12.65 -22.97
N LEU A 112 -5.95 -11.85 -22.99
CA LEU A 112 -5.53 -11.08 -24.17
C LEU A 112 -5.23 -12.00 -25.38
N ARG A 113 -4.61 -13.16 -25.15
CA ARG A 113 -4.36 -14.17 -26.21
C ARG A 113 -5.67 -14.74 -26.75
N ARG A 114 -6.63 -15.03 -25.87
CA ARG A 114 -7.97 -15.51 -26.27
C ARG A 114 -8.69 -14.47 -27.12
N MET A 115 -8.70 -13.21 -26.69
CA MET A 115 -9.32 -12.11 -27.45
C MET A 115 -8.72 -11.97 -28.84
N LYS A 116 -7.39 -12.15 -28.99
CA LYS A 116 -6.72 -12.18 -30.29
C LYS A 116 -7.21 -13.34 -31.16
N LYS A 117 -7.39 -14.55 -30.57
CA LYS A 117 -7.91 -15.73 -31.31
C LYS A 117 -9.33 -15.49 -31.82
N PHE A 118 -10.16 -14.72 -31.08
CA PHE A 118 -11.49 -14.31 -31.51
C PHE A 118 -11.50 -13.15 -32.54
N GLY A 119 -10.36 -12.77 -33.09
CA GLY A 119 -10.27 -11.80 -34.15
C GLY A 119 -10.45 -10.33 -33.73
N LEU A 120 -10.38 -10.01 -32.41
CA LEU A 120 -10.52 -8.62 -31.97
C LEU A 120 -9.41 -7.72 -32.55
N SER A 121 -9.80 -6.47 -32.87
CA SER A 121 -8.91 -5.51 -33.52
C SER A 121 -7.67 -5.20 -32.65
N PRO A 122 -6.53 -4.84 -33.26
CA PRO A 122 -5.33 -4.42 -32.53
C PRO A 122 -5.60 -3.23 -31.58
N LYS A 123 -6.51 -2.33 -31.94
CA LYS A 123 -6.92 -1.19 -31.13
C LYS A 123 -7.61 -1.66 -29.84
N THR A 124 -8.56 -2.59 -29.96
CA THR A 124 -9.27 -3.19 -28.81
C THR A 124 -8.30 -3.96 -27.89
N LEU A 125 -7.41 -4.76 -28.47
CA LEU A 125 -6.38 -5.50 -27.71
C LEU A 125 -5.44 -4.57 -26.96
N THR A 126 -5.06 -3.45 -27.58
CA THR A 126 -4.22 -2.42 -26.93
C THR A 126 -4.94 -1.73 -25.78
N ASN A 127 -6.22 -1.42 -25.96
CA ASN A 127 -7.04 -0.85 -24.88
C ASN A 127 -7.20 -1.82 -23.72
N PHE A 128 -7.49 -3.08 -23.99
CA PHE A 128 -7.52 -4.11 -22.94
C PHE A 128 -6.20 -4.19 -22.18
N TYR A 129 -5.05 -4.22 -22.89
CA TYR A 129 -3.75 -4.19 -22.23
C TYR A 129 -3.59 -2.96 -21.31
N ARG A 130 -3.96 -1.78 -21.78
CA ARG A 130 -3.83 -0.53 -21.00
C ARG A 130 -4.69 -0.55 -19.76
N CYS A 131 -5.94 -0.97 -19.88
CA CYS A 131 -6.90 -0.95 -18.77
C CYS A 131 -6.68 -2.06 -17.75
N THR A 132 -6.13 -3.22 -18.15
CA THR A 132 -5.94 -4.38 -17.28
C THR A 132 -4.46 -4.58 -16.92
N ILE A 133 -3.65 -5.08 -17.84
CA ILE A 133 -2.28 -5.49 -17.54
C ILE A 133 -1.42 -4.31 -17.10
N LYS A 134 -1.47 -3.21 -17.84
CA LYS A 134 -0.69 -2.02 -17.51
C LYS A 134 -1.13 -1.39 -16.18
N SER A 135 -2.43 -1.33 -15.88
CA SER A 135 -2.94 -0.80 -14.62
C SER A 135 -2.46 -1.64 -13.42
N ILE A 136 -2.51 -2.97 -13.52
CA ILE A 136 -1.97 -3.89 -12.50
C ILE A 136 -0.47 -3.60 -12.28
N LEU A 137 0.32 -3.52 -13.36
CA LEU A 137 1.76 -3.31 -13.30
C LEU A 137 2.16 -1.88 -12.86
N LEU A 138 1.27 -0.90 -12.97
CA LEU A 138 1.51 0.47 -12.52
C LEU A 138 1.01 0.75 -11.11
N GLY A 139 0.27 -0.18 -10.51
CA GLY A 139 -0.20 -0.06 -9.12
C GLY A 139 0.99 0.11 -8.17
N CYS A 140 1.00 1.22 -7.42
CA CYS A 140 2.06 1.55 -6.45
C CYS A 140 3.51 1.41 -6.99
N ILE A 141 3.72 1.60 -8.30
CA ILE A 141 5.02 1.36 -8.98
C ILE A 141 6.19 2.11 -8.32
N THR A 142 5.95 3.28 -7.77
CA THR A 142 6.97 4.09 -7.10
C THR A 142 7.48 3.46 -5.80
N ALA A 143 6.66 2.64 -5.15
CA ALA A 143 7.00 2.00 -3.90
C ALA A 143 7.90 0.75 -4.09
N TRP A 144 7.63 -0.05 -5.10
CA TRP A 144 8.26 -1.36 -5.26
C TRP A 144 9.29 -1.46 -6.41
N TYR A 145 9.13 -0.69 -7.50
CA TYR A 145 9.93 -0.86 -8.73
C TYR A 145 11.44 -0.65 -8.51
N GLY A 146 11.82 0.32 -7.70
CA GLY A 146 13.24 0.61 -7.40
C GLY A 146 13.94 -0.49 -6.58
N LYS A 147 13.18 -1.32 -5.86
CA LYS A 147 13.69 -2.38 -4.97
C LYS A 147 13.63 -3.77 -5.61
N TRP A 148 13.32 -3.87 -6.87
CA TRP A 148 13.16 -5.14 -7.57
C TRP A 148 14.47 -5.88 -7.85
N SER A 149 14.39 -7.21 -7.69
CA SER A 149 15.47 -8.09 -8.12
C SER A 149 15.57 -8.12 -9.66
N ALA A 150 16.74 -8.48 -10.18
CA ALA A 150 16.94 -8.68 -11.61
C ALA A 150 15.99 -9.75 -12.19
N TYR A 151 15.68 -10.78 -11.40
CA TYR A 151 14.73 -11.83 -11.75
C TYR A 151 13.32 -11.25 -11.99
N ASN A 152 12.80 -10.45 -11.06
CA ASN A 152 11.46 -9.86 -11.16
C ASN A 152 11.36 -8.90 -12.35
N ARG A 153 12.41 -8.11 -12.62
CA ARG A 153 12.49 -7.25 -13.81
C ARG A 153 12.43 -8.05 -15.11
N LYS A 154 13.15 -9.18 -15.19
CA LYS A 154 13.14 -10.06 -16.35
C LYS A 154 11.76 -10.67 -16.60
N THR A 155 11.07 -11.10 -15.54
CA THR A 155 9.71 -11.66 -15.63
C THR A 155 8.70 -10.61 -16.09
N LEU A 156 8.77 -9.39 -15.55
CA LEU A 156 7.96 -8.26 -15.99
C LEU A 156 8.15 -7.96 -17.49
N LEU A 157 9.39 -7.87 -17.92
CA LEU A 157 9.72 -7.62 -19.33
C LEU A 157 9.17 -8.70 -20.25
N ARG A 158 9.14 -9.96 -19.81
CA ARG A 158 8.51 -11.07 -20.59
C ARG A 158 7.02 -10.83 -20.78
N VAL A 159 6.28 -10.41 -19.74
CA VAL A 159 4.85 -10.10 -19.84
C VAL A 159 4.61 -8.95 -20.82
N VAL A 160 5.34 -7.85 -20.69
CA VAL A 160 5.21 -6.68 -21.59
C VAL A 160 5.53 -7.04 -23.03
N ARG A 161 6.64 -7.76 -23.29
CA ARG A 161 7.04 -8.22 -24.64
C ARG A 161 5.99 -9.17 -25.24
N SER A 162 5.42 -10.07 -24.43
CA SER A 162 4.35 -10.95 -24.90
C SER A 162 3.11 -10.15 -25.28
N ALA A 163 2.72 -9.17 -24.49
CA ALA A 163 1.61 -8.28 -24.82
C ALA A 163 1.87 -7.48 -26.10
N GLN A 164 3.09 -6.96 -26.32
CA GLN A 164 3.49 -6.26 -27.56
C GLN A 164 3.31 -7.13 -28.81
N ARG A 165 3.73 -8.40 -28.76
CA ARG A 165 3.55 -9.34 -29.87
C ARG A 165 2.08 -9.63 -30.17
N ILE A 166 1.23 -9.65 -29.12
CA ILE A 166 -0.21 -9.91 -29.27
C ILE A 166 -0.91 -8.70 -29.87
N THR A 167 -0.66 -7.51 -29.34
CA THR A 167 -1.30 -6.25 -29.76
C THR A 167 -0.75 -5.69 -31.06
N ARG A 168 0.43 -6.16 -31.52
CA ARG A 168 1.18 -5.61 -32.65
C ARG A 168 1.47 -4.12 -32.55
N GLY A 169 1.42 -3.56 -31.31
CA GLY A 169 1.59 -2.14 -31.04
C GLY A 169 2.84 -1.85 -30.20
N ARG A 170 3.37 -0.62 -30.31
CA ARG A 170 4.40 -0.14 -29.39
C ARG A 170 3.75 0.18 -28.05
N LEU A 171 4.12 -0.56 -27.02
CA LEU A 171 3.66 -0.32 -25.64
C LEU A 171 4.71 0.50 -24.90
N SER A 172 4.24 1.53 -24.15
CA SER A 172 5.15 2.36 -23.38
C SER A 172 5.88 1.56 -22.31
N ALA A 173 7.18 1.77 -22.16
CA ALA A 173 7.99 1.12 -21.16
C ALA A 173 7.53 1.55 -19.74
N LEU A 174 7.42 0.58 -18.84
CA LEU A 174 7.05 0.84 -17.43
C LEU A 174 8.11 1.70 -16.73
N GLN A 175 9.38 1.54 -17.11
CA GLN A 175 10.50 2.37 -16.64
C GLN A 175 10.23 3.86 -16.86
N ASN A 176 9.73 4.23 -18.04
CA ASN A 176 9.42 5.63 -18.35
C ASN A 176 8.36 6.18 -17.42
N THR A 177 7.30 5.40 -17.14
CA THR A 177 6.24 5.82 -16.21
C THR A 177 6.79 5.97 -14.78
N TYR A 178 7.63 5.05 -14.33
CA TYR A 178 8.30 5.15 -13.04
C TYR A 178 9.16 6.42 -12.96
N THR A 179 10.00 6.65 -13.95
CA THR A 179 10.88 7.84 -14.00
C THR A 179 10.07 9.14 -13.99
N ILE A 180 9.02 9.23 -14.81
CA ILE A 180 8.15 10.43 -14.87
C ILE A 180 7.50 10.68 -13.51
N ARG A 181 6.96 9.63 -12.85
CA ARG A 181 6.35 9.79 -11.52
C ARG A 181 7.36 10.21 -10.46
N CYS A 182 8.57 9.65 -10.47
CA CYS A 182 9.65 10.07 -9.57
C CYS A 182 10.08 11.52 -9.82
N HIS A 183 10.18 11.96 -11.07
CA HIS A 183 10.47 13.36 -11.41
C HIS A 183 9.36 14.30 -10.95
N LYS A 184 8.10 13.93 -11.14
CA LYS A 184 6.96 14.72 -10.65
C LYS A 184 6.98 14.86 -9.13
N ALA A 185 7.20 13.78 -8.39
CA ALA A 185 7.34 13.83 -6.95
C ALA A 185 8.49 14.72 -6.48
N LYS A 186 9.65 14.65 -7.16
CA LYS A 186 10.79 15.57 -6.88
C LYS A 186 10.47 17.03 -7.16
N LYS A 187 9.69 17.34 -8.20
CA LYS A 187 9.24 18.73 -8.48
C LYS A 187 8.32 19.24 -7.37
N ILE A 188 7.32 18.44 -6.98
CA ILE A 188 6.41 18.79 -5.87
C ILE A 188 7.20 19.03 -4.58
N PHE A 189 8.16 18.16 -4.28
CA PHE A 189 9.00 18.30 -3.09
C PHE A 189 9.87 19.57 -3.09
N LYS A 190 10.32 20.04 -4.26
CA LYS A 190 11.13 21.25 -4.39
C LYS A 190 10.30 22.54 -4.34
N ASP A 191 9.02 22.46 -4.63
CA ASP A 191 8.10 23.59 -4.67
C ASP A 191 7.33 23.68 -3.36
N ILE A 192 7.79 24.58 -2.48
CA ILE A 192 7.19 24.81 -1.15
C ILE A 192 5.74 25.29 -1.26
N ASN A 193 5.40 26.00 -2.34
CA ASN A 193 4.06 26.53 -2.56
C ASN A 193 3.10 25.49 -3.19
N HIS A 194 3.59 24.31 -3.54
CA HIS A 194 2.73 23.29 -4.14
C HIS A 194 1.74 22.73 -3.10
N PRO A 195 0.42 22.65 -3.40
CA PRO A 195 -0.60 22.18 -2.45
C PRO A 195 -0.32 20.81 -1.84
N SER A 196 0.39 19.96 -2.57
CA SER A 196 0.78 18.61 -2.11
C SER A 196 2.19 18.55 -1.51
N HIS A 197 2.85 19.68 -1.26
CA HIS A 197 4.21 19.69 -0.70
C HIS A 197 4.26 19.00 0.67
N CYS A 198 3.26 19.26 1.52
CA CYS A 198 3.15 18.68 2.87
C CYS A 198 3.06 17.15 2.90
N LEU A 199 2.70 16.51 1.76
CA LEU A 199 2.65 15.05 1.64
C LEU A 199 4.04 14.41 1.53
N PHE A 200 5.09 15.21 1.33
CA PHE A 200 6.46 14.74 1.15
C PHE A 200 7.34 15.21 2.29
N THR A 201 7.75 14.30 3.14
CA THR A 201 8.71 14.58 4.20
C THR A 201 10.08 14.06 3.79
N PRO A 202 11.15 14.91 3.80
CA PRO A 202 12.48 14.43 3.51
C PRO A 202 12.93 13.44 4.58
N LEU A 203 13.42 12.30 4.15
CA LEU A 203 14.11 11.41 5.07
C LEU A 203 15.40 12.09 5.54
N PRO A 204 15.71 12.13 6.84
CA PRO A 204 16.96 12.64 7.34
C PRO A 204 18.15 12.03 6.59
N SER A 205 19.20 12.82 6.33
CA SER A 205 20.37 12.40 5.53
C SER A 205 21.04 11.12 6.05
N ARG A 206 21.01 10.87 7.36
CA ARG A 206 21.39 9.57 7.98
C ARG A 206 20.62 8.37 7.43
N TRP A 207 19.41 8.58 6.91
CA TRP A 207 18.54 7.54 6.37
C TRP A 207 18.74 7.31 4.88
N GLN A 208 19.18 8.34 4.16
CA GLN A 208 19.55 8.21 2.75
C GLN A 208 20.81 7.33 2.60
N ALA A 209 21.77 7.42 3.56
CA ALA A 209 22.97 6.61 3.58
C ALA A 209 22.80 5.26 4.30
N LYS A 210 21.88 5.16 5.26
CA LYS A 210 21.66 4.00 6.16
C LYS A 210 20.35 3.25 5.96
N ALA A 211 19.66 3.40 4.85
CA ALA A 211 18.60 2.44 4.48
C ALA A 211 19.13 0.99 4.39
N ARG A 212 20.41 0.79 4.58
CA ARG A 212 21.11 -0.51 4.66
C ARG A 212 21.51 -0.94 6.06
N THR A 213 21.50 -0.07 7.07
CA THR A 213 21.97 -0.47 8.41
C THR A 213 21.23 0.28 9.52
N LYS A 214 20.57 -0.46 10.38
CA LYS A 214 20.13 -0.17 11.75
C LYS A 214 19.18 1.00 11.94
N CYS A 215 17.92 0.80 11.72
CA CYS A 215 16.87 1.62 12.31
C CYS A 215 16.32 0.95 13.60
N HIS A 216 16.43 1.64 14.73
CA HIS A 216 15.84 1.23 16.01
C HIS A 216 14.42 1.76 16.17
N LYS A 217 13.63 1.80 15.11
CA LYS A 217 12.27 2.33 15.13
C LYS A 217 11.28 1.26 14.74
N THR A 218 10.25 1.10 15.53
CA THR A 218 9.11 0.23 15.28
C THR A 218 7.97 1.09 14.73
N VAL A 219 7.33 0.64 13.67
CA VAL A 219 6.16 1.30 13.08
C VAL A 219 4.99 0.35 13.23
N CYS A 220 3.94 0.80 13.92
CA CYS A 220 2.68 0.08 14.01
C CYS A 220 1.71 0.65 12.98
N VAL A 221 1.02 -0.23 12.27
CA VAL A 221 -0.01 0.12 11.27
C VAL A 221 -1.26 -0.67 11.61
N ALA A 222 -2.33 0.03 11.97
CA ALA A 222 -3.62 -0.58 12.20
C ALA A 222 -4.61 -0.08 11.13
N PRO A 223 -4.91 -0.87 10.09
CA PRO A 223 -6.03 -0.58 9.21
C PRO A 223 -7.34 -0.86 9.95
N CYS A 224 -8.18 0.15 10.10
CA CYS A 224 -9.48 0.06 10.72
C CYS A 224 -10.56 0.24 9.67
N PHE A 225 -11.58 -0.63 9.70
CA PHE A 225 -12.74 -0.57 8.81
C PHE A 225 -13.96 -0.15 9.61
N TYR A 226 -14.76 0.77 9.05
CA TYR A 226 -16.00 1.21 9.67
C TYR A 226 -17.19 0.42 9.15
N LYS A 227 -18.14 0.16 10.04
CA LYS A 227 -19.47 -0.32 9.69
C LYS A 227 -20.47 0.70 10.24
N GLN A 228 -21.25 1.30 9.36
CA GLN A 228 -22.36 2.17 9.78
C GLN A 228 -23.38 1.33 10.55
N ARG A 229 -23.72 1.73 11.76
CA ARG A 229 -24.86 1.13 12.46
C ARG A 229 -26.11 1.59 11.73
N HIS A 230 -26.90 0.67 11.24
CA HIS A 230 -28.25 0.99 10.82
C HIS A 230 -29.00 1.49 12.05
N CYS A 231 -29.30 2.76 12.09
CA CYS A 231 -30.34 3.27 12.97
C CYS A 231 -31.64 2.63 12.46
N SER A 232 -32.16 1.66 13.19
CA SER A 232 -33.56 1.29 13.08
C SER A 232 -34.34 2.52 13.50
N VAL A 233 -34.93 3.21 12.54
CA VAL A 233 -35.95 4.23 12.81
C VAL A 233 -37.07 3.51 13.52
N PRO A 234 -37.47 3.92 14.74
CA PRO A 234 -38.70 3.39 15.34
C PRO A 234 -39.82 3.77 14.39
N SER A 235 -40.55 2.79 13.90
CA SER A 235 -41.83 2.99 13.24
C SER A 235 -42.83 3.38 14.33
N ASP A 236 -43.24 4.67 14.34
CA ASP A 236 -44.44 5.13 15.00
C ASP A 236 -45.69 4.56 14.34
#